data_245b22f791b62dd26386b8a3a754457d
#
_entry.id   245b22f791b62dd26386b8a3a754457d
#
_cell.length_a   1.000
_cell.length_b   1.000
_cell.length_c   1.000
_cell.angle_alpha   90.00
_cell.angle_beta   90.00
_cell.angle_gamma   90.00
#
_symmetry.space_group_name_H-M   'P 1'
#
loop_
_entity.id
_entity.type
_entity.pdbx_description
1 polymer ?
#
loop_
_entity_poly.entity_id
_entity_poly.type
_entity_poly.pdbx_seq_one_letter_code
_entity_poly.pdbx_strand_id
1 'polypeptide(L)'
;RYKEKCGVEFSIPENGYHGKEIIALAESLYDEYGDSKLDEDIDFFKKKGLDILLDGIKKDLDSFRVNFDVFTSEQSLYDRGLVENTLSKLKNSGKCYVEDNALWLRTTDLYDEKDRVLIKSDGNYTYLLPDIAYHSDKFNRGFNRLIDVLGSDHHGYIHRLKSSLEFVGYDASKIDIRILQMVRLLRNGEEVKLSKRTGKTITLNELIDDVGVNAARFFFSYYLEIFIYNGIIFFFG
;
A
#
# COMPACT_ATOMS: atom_id res chain seq x y z
N ARG A 1 -4.77 16.02 16.59
CA ARG A 1 -5.22 17.16 15.76
C ARG A 1 -6.66 17.55 16.05
N TYR A 2 -7.60 16.61 16.16
CA TYR A 2 -9.00 16.94 16.51
C TYR A 2 -9.11 17.66 17.85
N LYS A 3 -8.40 17.20 18.89
CA LYS A 3 -8.32 17.87 20.20
C LYS A 3 -7.83 19.31 20.11
N GLU A 4 -6.84 19.59 19.26
CA GLU A 4 -6.36 20.96 19.00
C GLU A 4 -7.48 21.84 18.43
N LYS A 5 -8.29 21.32 17.49
CA LYS A 5 -9.42 22.06 16.90
C LYS A 5 -10.51 22.35 17.94
N CYS A 6 -10.72 21.45 18.89
CA CYS A 6 -11.65 21.63 20.01
C CYS A 6 -11.07 22.53 21.13
N GLY A 7 -9.90 23.12 20.96
CA GLY A 7 -9.27 23.98 21.97
C GLY A 7 -8.69 23.25 23.19
N VAL A 8 -8.55 21.93 23.10
CA VAL A 8 -7.92 21.12 24.16
C VAL A 8 -6.41 21.15 23.99
N GLU A 9 -5.68 21.45 25.06
CA GLU A 9 -4.23 21.42 25.05
C GLU A 9 -3.73 20.00 24.76
N PHE A 10 -2.96 19.84 23.69
CA PHE A 10 -2.44 18.58 23.23
C PHE A 10 -1.09 18.76 22.52
N SER A 11 -0.11 17.95 22.86
CA SER A 11 1.18 17.91 22.16
C SER A 11 1.26 16.64 21.29
N ILE A 12 1.67 16.81 20.02
CA ILE A 12 1.91 15.67 19.15
C ILE A 12 3.24 15.04 19.56
N PRO A 13 3.29 13.70 19.74
CA PRO A 13 4.55 13.01 20.00
C PRO A 13 5.60 13.34 18.93
N GLU A 14 6.87 13.39 19.32
CA GLU A 14 7.99 13.72 18.41
C GLU A 14 8.04 12.81 17.19
N ASN A 15 7.71 11.53 17.35
CA ASN A 15 7.60 10.54 16.28
C ASN A 15 6.22 10.48 15.63
N GLY A 16 5.33 11.41 15.97
CA GLY A 16 3.97 11.49 15.40
C GLY A 16 3.99 11.94 13.94
N TYR A 17 2.93 11.60 13.21
CA TYR A 17 2.77 12.01 11.83
C TYR A 17 2.26 13.45 11.72
N HIS A 18 3.00 14.30 10.99
CA HIS A 18 2.76 15.74 10.87
C HIS A 18 2.22 16.17 9.50
N GLY A 19 1.72 15.25 8.68
CA GLY A 19 1.21 15.55 7.34
C GLY A 19 0.04 16.55 7.35
N LYS A 20 0.00 17.40 6.33
CA LYS A 20 -1.06 18.42 6.17
C LYS A 20 -2.45 17.79 6.00
N GLU A 21 -2.51 16.59 5.40
CA GLU A 21 -3.73 15.83 5.21
C GLU A 21 -4.41 15.46 6.54
N ILE A 22 -3.63 15.22 7.60
CA ILE A 22 -4.18 14.94 8.94
C ILE A 22 -4.76 16.19 9.59
N ILE A 23 -4.21 17.36 9.27
CA ILE A 23 -4.78 18.63 9.73
C ILE A 23 -6.13 18.86 9.05
N ALA A 24 -6.18 18.72 7.71
CA ALA A 24 -7.42 18.85 6.94
C ALA A 24 -8.49 17.85 7.38
N LEU A 25 -8.07 16.59 7.67
CA LEU A 25 -8.96 15.58 8.22
C LEU A 25 -9.56 16.00 9.57
N ALA A 26 -8.73 16.53 10.47
CA ALA A 26 -9.20 17.00 11.78
C ALA A 26 -10.16 18.20 11.64
N GLU A 27 -9.91 19.08 10.68
CA GLU A 27 -10.82 20.18 10.33
C GLU A 27 -12.17 19.65 9.86
N SER A 28 -12.15 18.74 8.90
CA SER A 28 -13.39 18.14 8.37
C SER A 28 -14.22 17.43 9.45
N LEU A 29 -13.56 16.71 10.37
CA LEU A 29 -14.25 16.06 11.48
C LEU A 29 -14.79 17.08 12.49
N TYR A 30 -14.06 18.17 12.72
CA TYR A 30 -14.54 19.24 13.60
C TYR A 30 -15.74 19.98 13.00
N ASP A 31 -15.72 20.25 11.70
CA ASP A 31 -16.83 20.87 10.98
C ASP A 31 -18.09 19.99 11.04
N GLU A 32 -17.95 18.66 10.99
CA GLU A 32 -19.07 17.71 11.04
C GLU A 32 -19.60 17.51 12.48
N TYR A 33 -18.73 17.45 13.49
CA TYR A 33 -19.08 16.99 14.84
C TYR A 33 -18.90 18.03 15.94
N GLY A 34 -18.21 19.17 15.70
CA GLY A 34 -17.81 20.10 16.75
C GLY A 34 -17.01 19.41 17.83
N ASP A 35 -17.33 19.65 19.11
CA ASP A 35 -16.66 19.02 20.26
C ASP A 35 -17.28 17.68 20.68
N SER A 36 -18.34 17.23 20.01
CA SER A 36 -19.14 16.07 20.44
C SER A 36 -18.41 14.73 20.43
N LYS A 37 -17.23 14.67 19.79
CA LYS A 37 -16.41 13.46 19.62
C LYS A 37 -15.10 13.49 20.41
N LEU A 38 -14.97 14.37 21.41
CA LEU A 38 -13.76 14.46 22.24
C LEU A 38 -13.49 13.19 23.06
N ASP A 39 -14.55 12.53 23.51
CA ASP A 39 -14.48 11.33 24.36
C ASP A 39 -14.54 10.01 23.57
N GLU A 40 -14.60 10.08 22.23
CA GLU A 40 -14.54 8.88 21.39
C GLU A 40 -13.15 8.23 21.44
N ASP A 41 -13.13 6.92 21.26
CA ASP A 41 -11.92 6.13 21.24
C ASP A 41 -11.09 6.34 19.96
N ILE A 42 -9.89 5.81 19.95
CA ILE A 42 -8.98 5.92 18.79
C ILE A 42 -9.55 5.19 17.56
N ASP A 43 -10.35 4.15 17.72
CA ASP A 43 -10.89 3.35 16.63
C ASP A 43 -11.94 4.12 15.84
N PHE A 44 -12.72 5.00 16.50
CA PHE A 44 -13.61 5.95 15.81
C PHE A 44 -12.81 6.83 14.84
N PHE A 45 -11.75 7.47 15.32
CA PHE A 45 -10.92 8.37 14.50
C PHE A 45 -10.17 7.63 13.41
N LYS A 46 -9.66 6.43 13.72
CA LYS A 46 -9.00 5.55 12.74
C LYS A 46 -9.93 5.18 11.60
N LYS A 47 -11.16 4.76 11.91
CA LYS A 47 -12.16 4.39 10.91
C LYS A 47 -12.57 5.59 10.05
N LYS A 48 -12.96 6.71 10.68
CA LYS A 48 -13.35 7.93 9.97
C LYS A 48 -12.21 8.47 9.10
N GLY A 49 -11.00 8.50 9.64
CA GLY A 49 -9.83 8.93 8.90
C GLY A 49 -9.55 8.07 7.68
N LEU A 50 -9.65 6.75 7.84
CA LEU A 50 -9.47 5.81 6.74
C LEU A 50 -10.53 6.01 5.65
N ASP A 51 -11.81 6.15 6.03
CA ASP A 51 -12.91 6.34 5.08
C ASP A 51 -12.71 7.63 4.26
N ILE A 52 -12.42 8.75 4.92
CA ILE A 52 -12.23 10.06 4.26
C ILE A 52 -11.00 10.02 3.32
N LEU A 53 -9.87 9.49 3.80
CA LEU A 53 -8.65 9.44 2.98
C LEU A 53 -8.79 8.48 1.79
N LEU A 54 -9.46 7.34 1.98
CA LEU A 54 -9.71 6.39 0.89
C LEU A 54 -10.66 6.97 -0.15
N ASP A 55 -11.71 7.69 0.28
CA ASP A 55 -12.61 8.39 -0.65
C ASP A 55 -11.90 9.50 -1.42
N GLY A 56 -10.94 10.19 -0.80
CA GLY A 56 -10.06 11.13 -1.48
C GLY A 56 -9.23 10.42 -2.57
N ILE A 57 -8.57 9.32 -2.23
CA ILE A 57 -7.78 8.53 -3.19
C ILE A 57 -8.64 8.03 -4.37
N LYS A 58 -9.87 7.56 -4.09
CA LYS A 58 -10.80 7.12 -5.15
C LYS A 58 -11.16 8.27 -6.10
N LYS A 59 -11.43 9.47 -5.58
CA LYS A 59 -11.72 10.66 -6.38
C LYS A 59 -10.51 11.07 -7.24
N ASP A 60 -9.31 11.04 -6.67
CA ASP A 60 -8.07 11.36 -7.40
C ASP A 60 -7.84 10.37 -8.54
N LEU A 61 -8.03 9.07 -8.28
CA LEU A 61 -7.93 8.03 -9.30
C LEU A 61 -9.00 8.17 -10.38
N ASP A 62 -10.25 8.48 -10.02
CA ASP A 62 -11.34 8.72 -10.96
C ASP A 62 -11.04 9.93 -11.86
N SER A 63 -10.52 11.03 -11.30
CA SER A 63 -10.07 12.20 -12.08
C SER A 63 -8.98 11.83 -13.09
N PHE A 64 -8.13 10.86 -12.76
CA PHE A 64 -7.13 10.27 -13.64
C PHE A 64 -7.71 9.16 -14.56
N ARG A 65 -9.02 8.87 -14.47
CA ARG A 65 -9.74 7.82 -15.20
C ARG A 65 -9.16 6.43 -14.94
N VAL A 66 -8.82 6.15 -13.69
CA VAL A 66 -8.41 4.85 -13.19
C VAL A 66 -9.40 4.40 -12.13
N ASN A 67 -10.16 3.36 -12.45
CA ASN A 67 -11.18 2.80 -11.58
C ASN A 67 -10.81 1.39 -11.17
N PHE A 68 -11.04 1.05 -9.90
CA PHE A 68 -10.85 -0.28 -9.37
C PHE A 68 -12.20 -0.89 -8.99
N ASP A 69 -12.43 -2.13 -9.39
CA ASP A 69 -13.65 -2.87 -9.06
C ASP A 69 -13.71 -3.23 -7.57
N VAL A 70 -12.54 -3.47 -6.96
CA VAL A 70 -12.43 -3.90 -5.56
C VAL A 70 -11.29 -3.18 -4.84
N PHE A 71 -11.62 -2.58 -3.69
CA PHE A 71 -10.65 -2.13 -2.70
C PHE A 71 -10.67 -3.11 -1.52
N THR A 72 -9.59 -3.85 -1.32
CA THR A 72 -9.51 -4.83 -0.24
C THR A 72 -8.83 -4.21 0.98
N SER A 73 -9.50 -4.26 2.12
CA SER A 73 -8.91 -3.91 3.41
C SER A 73 -8.09 -5.09 3.93
N GLU A 74 -6.82 -4.86 4.32
CA GLU A 74 -6.00 -5.87 4.99
C GLU A 74 -6.67 -6.36 6.27
N GLN A 75 -7.29 -5.47 7.05
CA GLN A 75 -8.01 -5.83 8.26
C GLN A 75 -9.10 -6.87 7.98
N SER A 76 -9.78 -6.80 6.83
CA SER A 76 -10.81 -7.77 6.46
C SER A 76 -10.27 -9.20 6.29
N LEU A 77 -8.99 -9.38 6.02
CA LEU A 77 -8.37 -10.70 5.93
C LEU A 77 -8.25 -11.35 7.33
N TYR A 78 -7.98 -10.53 8.34
CA TYR A 78 -7.96 -10.96 9.75
C TYR A 78 -9.37 -11.23 10.25
N ASP A 79 -10.31 -10.31 10.03
CA ASP A 79 -11.70 -10.43 10.49
C ASP A 79 -12.40 -11.67 9.92
N ARG A 80 -12.02 -12.09 8.72
CA ARG A 80 -12.50 -13.30 8.04
C ARG A 80 -11.69 -14.56 8.38
N GLY A 81 -10.69 -14.48 9.26
CA GLY A 81 -9.83 -15.60 9.65
C GLY A 81 -8.95 -16.15 8.52
N LEU A 82 -8.74 -15.40 7.44
CA LEU A 82 -7.97 -15.86 6.28
C LEU A 82 -6.47 -15.95 6.57
N VAL A 83 -5.97 -15.06 7.40
CA VAL A 83 -4.56 -15.04 7.80
C VAL A 83 -4.24 -16.28 8.65
N GLU A 84 -5.07 -16.57 9.64
CA GLU A 84 -4.93 -17.75 10.52
C GLU A 84 -5.09 -19.08 9.75
N ASN A 85 -6.03 -19.11 8.80
CA ASN A 85 -6.21 -20.29 7.95
C ASN A 85 -4.97 -20.50 7.06
N THR A 86 -4.42 -19.43 6.48
CA THR A 86 -3.20 -19.49 5.67
C THR A 86 -2.01 -19.96 6.51
N LEU A 87 -1.85 -19.43 7.73
CA LEU A 87 -0.80 -19.88 8.67
C LEU A 87 -0.93 -21.37 8.97
N SER A 88 -2.15 -21.84 9.19
CA SER A 88 -2.43 -23.27 9.46
C SER A 88 -2.05 -24.13 8.25
N LYS A 89 -2.37 -23.72 7.04
CA LYS A 89 -1.96 -24.43 5.81
C LYS A 89 -0.44 -24.48 5.67
N LEU A 90 0.26 -23.36 5.91
CA LEU A 90 1.72 -23.30 5.86
C LEU A 90 2.37 -24.23 6.89
N LYS A 91 1.87 -24.25 8.12
CA LYS A 91 2.35 -25.20 9.15
C LYS A 91 2.12 -26.65 8.73
N ASN A 92 0.96 -26.96 8.19
CA ASN A 92 0.60 -28.31 7.75
C ASN A 92 1.39 -28.76 6.49
N SER A 93 1.94 -27.84 5.72
CA SER A 93 2.82 -28.19 4.59
C SER A 93 4.14 -28.83 4.99
N GLY A 94 4.50 -28.77 6.29
CA GLY A 94 5.79 -29.23 6.82
C GLY A 94 6.98 -28.34 6.42
N LYS A 95 6.72 -27.16 5.85
CA LYS A 95 7.75 -26.21 5.39
C LYS A 95 8.08 -25.12 6.40
N CYS A 96 7.43 -25.14 7.57
CA CYS A 96 7.72 -24.20 8.64
C CYS A 96 8.67 -24.83 9.67
N TYR A 97 9.53 -24.00 10.28
CA TYR A 97 10.38 -24.35 11.42
C TYR A 97 10.50 -23.16 12.37
N VAL A 98 10.95 -23.43 13.59
CA VAL A 98 11.17 -22.39 14.61
C VAL A 98 12.67 -22.21 14.81
N GLU A 99 13.13 -20.96 14.74
CA GLU A 99 14.50 -20.55 15.06
C GLU A 99 14.46 -19.18 15.72
N ASP A 100 15.25 -18.97 16.77
CA ASP A 100 15.31 -17.73 17.56
C ASP A 100 13.94 -17.20 18.01
N ASN A 101 13.06 -18.10 18.45
CA ASN A 101 11.66 -17.82 18.84
C ASN A 101 10.80 -17.22 17.71
N ALA A 102 11.24 -17.28 16.47
CA ALA A 102 10.48 -16.84 15.31
C ALA A 102 10.03 -18.06 14.49
N LEU A 103 8.88 -17.95 13.82
CA LEU A 103 8.41 -18.97 12.87
C LEU A 103 8.89 -18.61 11.47
N TRP A 104 9.64 -19.51 10.87
CA TRP A 104 10.22 -19.37 9.54
C TRP A 104 9.52 -20.28 8.53
N LEU A 105 9.57 -19.89 7.26
CA LEU A 105 9.10 -20.66 6.11
C LEU A 105 10.31 -20.95 5.19
N ARG A 106 10.49 -22.21 4.80
CA ARG A 106 11.58 -22.68 3.92
C ARG A 106 11.36 -22.29 2.46
N THR A 107 11.37 -21.00 2.17
CA THR A 107 11.16 -20.51 0.81
C THR A 107 12.31 -20.84 -0.13
N THR A 108 13.49 -21.19 0.41
CA THR A 108 14.66 -21.71 -0.32
C THR A 108 14.43 -23.09 -0.94
N ASP A 109 13.45 -23.85 -0.48
CA ASP A 109 13.11 -25.15 -1.10
C ASP A 109 12.56 -24.97 -2.53
N LEU A 110 12.20 -23.75 -2.96
CA LEU A 110 11.66 -23.44 -4.28
C LEU A 110 12.41 -22.30 -4.97
N TYR A 111 11.91 -21.09 -4.92
CA TYR A 111 12.36 -19.99 -5.78
C TYR A 111 13.20 -18.93 -5.05
N ASP A 112 13.14 -18.87 -3.70
CA ASP A 112 13.74 -17.78 -2.93
C ASP A 112 15.21 -18.07 -2.58
N GLU A 113 15.99 -17.01 -2.37
CA GLU A 113 17.42 -17.11 -2.02
C GLU A 113 17.64 -17.35 -0.50
N LYS A 114 16.65 -17.07 0.33
CA LYS A 114 16.69 -17.27 1.78
C LYS A 114 15.30 -17.53 2.36
N ASP A 115 15.28 -18.24 3.49
CA ASP A 115 14.05 -18.49 4.23
C ASP A 115 13.45 -17.20 4.80
N ARG A 116 12.15 -17.22 5.06
CA ARG A 116 11.41 -16.02 5.46
C ARG A 116 10.66 -16.20 6.77
N VAL A 117 10.75 -15.18 7.61
CA VAL A 117 9.99 -15.11 8.86
C VAL A 117 8.50 -14.86 8.53
N LEU A 118 7.63 -15.68 9.10
CA LEU A 118 6.18 -15.49 9.10
C LEU A 118 5.73 -14.80 10.40
N ILE A 119 6.26 -15.26 11.53
CA ILE A 119 5.97 -14.71 12.86
C ILE A 119 7.30 -14.35 13.51
N LYS A 120 7.43 -13.10 13.92
CA LYS A 120 8.61 -12.60 14.62
C LYS A 120 8.69 -13.16 16.05
N SER A 121 9.84 -13.01 16.69
CA SER A 121 10.08 -13.42 18.07
C SER A 121 9.18 -12.73 19.10
N ASP A 122 8.63 -11.54 18.75
CA ASP A 122 7.66 -10.80 19.55
C ASP A 122 6.20 -11.27 19.35
N GLY A 123 5.98 -12.29 18.53
CA GLY A 123 4.66 -12.84 18.21
C GLY A 123 3.91 -12.12 17.09
N ASN A 124 4.44 -11.01 16.57
CA ASN A 124 3.81 -10.26 15.49
C ASN A 124 4.03 -10.93 14.13
N TYR A 125 3.02 -10.89 13.28
CA TYR A 125 3.14 -11.35 11.89
C TYR A 125 4.03 -10.41 11.07
N THR A 126 4.75 -10.97 10.12
CA THR A 126 5.38 -10.18 9.05
C THR A 126 4.37 -9.89 7.95
N TYR A 127 4.63 -8.90 7.11
CA TYR A 127 3.76 -8.58 5.97
C TYR A 127 3.58 -9.73 4.98
N LEU A 128 4.50 -10.68 4.95
CA LEU A 128 4.42 -11.83 4.04
C LEU A 128 3.17 -12.68 4.29
N LEU A 129 2.83 -12.92 5.55
CA LEU A 129 1.70 -13.79 5.91
C LEU A 129 0.33 -13.25 5.43
N PRO A 130 -0.07 -11.99 5.72
CA PRO A 130 -1.30 -11.44 5.16
C PRO A 130 -1.28 -11.33 3.64
N ASP A 131 -0.12 -11.13 3.01
CA ASP A 131 -0.02 -11.12 1.55
C ASP A 131 -0.29 -12.49 0.92
N ILE A 132 0.22 -13.57 1.52
CA ILE A 132 -0.13 -14.94 1.10
C ILE A 132 -1.63 -15.17 1.25
N ALA A 133 -2.22 -14.73 2.35
CA ALA A 133 -3.66 -14.84 2.60
C ALA A 133 -4.47 -14.07 1.54
N TYR A 134 -4.04 -12.86 1.20
CA TYR A 134 -4.68 -12.03 0.18
C TYR A 134 -4.64 -12.67 -1.21
N HIS A 135 -3.50 -13.20 -1.62
CA HIS A 135 -3.39 -13.89 -2.92
C HIS A 135 -4.19 -15.19 -2.94
N SER A 136 -4.21 -15.92 -1.81
CA SER A 136 -5.09 -17.08 -1.64
C SER A 136 -6.57 -16.70 -1.78
N ASP A 137 -6.99 -15.56 -1.22
CA ASP A 137 -8.35 -15.04 -1.37
C ASP A 137 -8.68 -14.70 -2.83
N LYS A 138 -7.74 -14.10 -3.58
CA LYS A 138 -7.93 -13.85 -5.02
C LYS A 138 -8.20 -15.15 -5.79
N PHE A 139 -7.43 -16.21 -5.58
CA PHE A 139 -7.69 -17.52 -6.21
C PHE A 139 -9.03 -18.12 -5.76
N ASN A 140 -9.37 -18.03 -4.47
CA ASN A 140 -10.63 -18.55 -3.94
C ASN A 140 -11.87 -17.80 -4.48
N ARG A 141 -11.71 -16.54 -4.90
CA ARG A 141 -12.74 -15.78 -5.63
C ARG A 141 -12.90 -16.19 -7.09
N GLY A 142 -12.11 -17.16 -7.55
CA GLY A 142 -12.23 -17.74 -8.90
C GLY A 142 -11.31 -17.12 -9.95
N PHE A 143 -10.40 -16.23 -9.58
CA PHE A 143 -9.40 -15.74 -10.53
C PHE A 143 -8.39 -16.86 -10.83
N ASN A 144 -8.18 -17.16 -12.09
CA ASN A 144 -7.28 -18.20 -12.55
C ASN A 144 -5.91 -17.66 -13.00
N ARG A 145 -5.75 -16.35 -13.02
CA ARG A 145 -4.51 -15.63 -13.27
C ARG A 145 -4.48 -14.35 -12.46
N LEU A 146 -3.38 -14.10 -11.75
CA LEU A 146 -3.15 -12.89 -11.00
C LEU A 146 -2.04 -12.07 -11.68
N ILE A 147 -2.22 -10.76 -11.74
CA ILE A 147 -1.21 -9.83 -12.25
C ILE A 147 -1.00 -8.78 -11.16
N ASP A 148 0.16 -8.84 -10.51
CA ASP A 148 0.55 -7.84 -9.54
C ASP A 148 1.40 -6.76 -10.21
N VAL A 149 1.09 -5.51 -9.93
CA VAL A 149 1.84 -4.34 -10.42
C VAL A 149 2.52 -3.69 -9.23
N LEU A 150 3.85 -3.79 -9.16
CA LEU A 150 4.64 -3.37 -8.02
C LEU A 150 5.75 -2.40 -8.43
N GLY A 151 6.20 -1.56 -7.51
CA GLY A 151 7.36 -0.71 -7.69
C GLY A 151 8.68 -1.51 -7.71
N SER A 152 9.74 -0.91 -8.23
CA SER A 152 11.06 -1.56 -8.36
C SER A 152 11.72 -1.97 -7.04
N ASP A 153 11.34 -1.35 -5.94
CA ASP A 153 11.74 -1.69 -4.57
C ASP A 153 11.21 -3.06 -4.12
N HIS A 154 10.19 -3.60 -4.79
CA HIS A 154 9.61 -4.92 -4.52
C HIS A 154 10.23 -6.07 -5.33
N HIS A 155 11.28 -5.86 -6.11
CA HIS A 155 11.89 -6.91 -6.96
C HIS A 155 12.24 -8.18 -6.16
N GLY A 156 12.83 -8.05 -4.99
CA GLY A 156 13.16 -9.18 -4.10
C GLY A 156 11.94 -9.87 -3.47
N TYR A 157 10.72 -9.35 -3.70
CA TYR A 157 9.48 -9.91 -3.14
C TYR A 157 8.90 -11.05 -3.98
N ILE A 158 9.24 -11.10 -5.27
CA ILE A 158 8.66 -12.02 -6.25
C ILE A 158 8.85 -13.49 -5.83
N HIS A 159 10.09 -13.88 -5.56
CA HIS A 159 10.43 -15.27 -5.27
C HIS A 159 9.82 -15.78 -3.97
N ARG A 160 9.81 -14.92 -2.91
CA ARG A 160 9.22 -15.29 -1.62
C ARG A 160 7.72 -15.49 -1.71
N LEU A 161 7.01 -14.63 -2.43
CA LEU A 161 5.57 -14.75 -2.60
C LEU A 161 5.22 -16.00 -3.40
N LYS A 162 5.90 -16.25 -4.52
CA LYS A 162 5.68 -17.43 -5.36
C LYS A 162 5.93 -18.73 -4.59
N SER A 163 7.07 -18.84 -3.90
CA SER A 163 7.38 -20.02 -3.07
C SER A 163 6.29 -20.25 -2.00
N SER A 164 5.85 -19.18 -1.35
CA SER A 164 4.86 -19.28 -0.28
C SER A 164 3.49 -19.74 -0.79
N LEU A 165 3.09 -19.31 -1.97
CA LEU A 165 1.81 -19.69 -2.57
C LEU A 165 1.79 -21.15 -3.04
N GLU A 166 2.90 -21.67 -3.55
CA GLU A 166 3.06 -23.10 -3.84
C GLU A 166 2.85 -23.96 -2.57
N PHE A 167 3.39 -23.53 -1.43
CA PHE A 167 3.24 -24.28 -0.17
C PHE A 167 1.82 -24.29 0.38
N VAL A 168 0.96 -23.37 -0.02
CA VAL A 168 -0.47 -23.39 0.31
C VAL A 168 -1.34 -23.96 -0.79
N GLY A 169 -0.72 -24.53 -1.85
CA GLY A 169 -1.38 -25.33 -2.88
C GLY A 169 -1.82 -24.55 -4.12
N TYR A 170 -1.29 -23.35 -4.36
CA TYR A 170 -1.57 -22.59 -5.59
C TYR A 170 -0.41 -22.69 -6.57
N ASP A 171 -0.72 -22.75 -7.85
CA ASP A 171 0.24 -22.77 -8.95
C ASP A 171 0.84 -21.36 -9.15
N ALA A 172 2.11 -21.17 -8.78
CA ALA A 172 2.80 -19.90 -8.90
C ALA A 172 3.01 -19.44 -10.36
N SER A 173 2.87 -20.33 -11.35
CA SER A 173 2.93 -19.94 -12.77
C SER A 173 1.75 -19.07 -13.19
N LYS A 174 0.66 -19.06 -12.41
CA LYS A 174 -0.53 -18.24 -12.60
C LYS A 174 -0.39 -16.82 -12.05
N ILE A 175 0.76 -16.48 -11.48
CA ILE A 175 1.04 -15.17 -10.92
C ILE A 175 2.11 -14.48 -11.75
N ASP A 176 1.70 -13.43 -12.45
CA ASP A 176 2.59 -12.50 -13.14
C ASP A 176 2.86 -11.29 -12.25
N ILE A 177 4.12 -10.99 -11.99
CA ILE A 177 4.51 -9.79 -11.26
C ILE A 177 5.20 -8.83 -12.22
N ARG A 178 4.61 -7.65 -12.38
CA ARG A 178 5.11 -6.57 -13.23
C ARG A 178 5.77 -5.52 -12.36
N ILE A 179 7.08 -5.38 -12.51
CA ILE A 179 7.86 -4.38 -11.81
C ILE A 179 7.88 -3.11 -12.66
N LEU A 180 7.39 -2.02 -12.07
CA LEU A 180 7.41 -0.70 -12.67
C LEU A 180 8.55 0.13 -12.08
N GLN A 181 9.28 0.81 -12.95
CA GLN A 181 10.31 1.76 -12.53
C GLN A 181 9.69 3.05 -12.01
N MET A 182 10.43 3.75 -11.15
CA MET A 182 10.02 5.05 -10.62
C MET A 182 9.99 6.09 -11.75
N VAL A 183 8.87 6.81 -11.85
CA VAL A 183 8.76 7.97 -12.73
C VAL A 183 9.38 9.18 -12.02
N ARG A 184 10.28 9.89 -12.70
CA ARG A 184 10.83 11.17 -12.22
C ARG A 184 10.15 12.31 -12.94
N LEU A 185 9.74 13.31 -12.19
CA LEU A 185 9.19 14.54 -12.72
C LEU A 185 10.24 15.64 -12.65
N LEU A 186 10.50 16.32 -13.76
CA LEU A 186 11.40 17.46 -13.80
C LEU A 186 10.58 18.72 -14.14
N ARG A 187 10.78 19.79 -13.38
CA ARG A 187 10.21 21.12 -13.66
C ARG A 187 11.35 22.11 -13.84
N ASN A 188 11.43 22.76 -14.98
CA ASN A 188 12.52 23.69 -15.35
C ASN A 188 13.93 23.08 -15.23
N GLY A 189 14.07 21.78 -15.53
CA GLY A 189 15.35 21.07 -15.46
C GLY A 189 15.74 20.56 -14.05
N GLU A 190 14.97 20.86 -13.04
CA GLU A 190 15.19 20.36 -11.67
C GLU A 190 14.23 19.25 -11.33
N GLU A 191 14.74 18.17 -10.69
CA GLU A 191 13.92 17.05 -10.24
C GLU A 191 13.00 17.53 -9.11
N VAL A 192 11.69 17.34 -9.30
CA VAL A 192 10.70 17.56 -8.27
C VAL A 192 10.73 16.37 -7.32
N LYS A 193 11.44 16.52 -6.21
CA LYS A 193 11.55 15.47 -5.19
C LYS A 193 10.20 15.18 -4.57
N LEU A 194 9.70 13.99 -4.84
CA LEU A 194 8.50 13.44 -4.23
C LEU A 194 8.82 12.99 -2.78
N SER A 195 8.91 13.92 -1.84
CA SER A 195 9.22 13.61 -0.45
C SER A 195 8.12 14.08 0.49
N LYS A 196 7.43 13.15 1.12
CA LYS A 196 6.43 13.42 2.18
C LYS A 196 7.03 14.20 3.36
N ARG A 197 8.36 14.11 3.60
CA ARG A 197 9.04 14.77 4.71
C ARG A 197 9.28 16.26 4.47
N THR A 198 9.37 16.70 3.23
CA THR A 198 9.70 18.10 2.90
C THR A 198 8.48 18.95 2.50
N GLY A 199 7.27 18.36 2.45
CA GLY A 199 6.03 19.05 2.08
C GLY A 199 5.98 19.54 0.62
N LYS A 200 6.92 19.10 -0.23
CA LYS A 200 6.98 19.41 -1.66
C LYS A 200 6.73 18.15 -2.48
N THR A 201 5.51 17.61 -2.38
CA THR A 201 5.06 16.49 -3.19
C THR A 201 4.15 17.06 -4.26
N ILE A 202 4.36 16.73 -5.54
CA ILE A 202 3.34 16.96 -6.56
C ILE A 202 2.29 15.86 -6.38
N THR A 203 1.05 16.26 -6.19
CA THR A 203 -0.10 15.34 -6.17
C THR A 203 -0.52 14.97 -7.59
N LEU A 204 -1.30 13.91 -7.73
CA LEU A 204 -1.87 13.52 -9.02
C LEU A 204 -2.75 14.64 -9.60
N ASN A 205 -3.53 15.31 -8.75
CA ASN A 205 -4.39 16.43 -9.17
C ASN A 205 -3.56 17.63 -9.64
N GLU A 206 -2.51 18.04 -8.93
CA GLU A 206 -1.61 19.09 -9.38
C GLU A 206 -0.99 18.77 -10.73
N LEU A 207 -0.61 17.51 -10.98
CA LEU A 207 -0.10 17.09 -12.29
C LEU A 207 -1.18 17.20 -13.37
N ILE A 208 -2.41 16.78 -13.08
CA ILE A 208 -3.55 16.89 -14.00
C ILE A 208 -3.84 18.35 -14.32
N ASP A 209 -3.79 19.22 -13.33
CA ASP A 209 -4.03 20.67 -13.50
C ASP A 209 -2.93 21.31 -14.37
N ASP A 210 -1.67 20.89 -14.20
CA ASP A 210 -0.52 21.43 -14.95
C ASP A 210 -0.52 20.99 -16.42
N VAL A 211 -0.81 19.73 -16.73
CA VAL A 211 -0.62 19.18 -18.10
C VAL A 211 -1.90 18.62 -18.73
N GLY A 212 -2.96 18.51 -17.99
CA GLY A 212 -4.22 17.87 -18.39
C GLY A 212 -4.18 16.35 -18.29
N VAL A 213 -5.33 15.74 -18.00
CA VAL A 213 -5.45 14.29 -17.78
C VAL A 213 -5.01 13.46 -19.00
N ASN A 214 -5.29 13.91 -20.21
CA ASN A 214 -4.94 13.17 -21.43
C ASN A 214 -3.42 13.10 -21.61
N ALA A 215 -2.71 14.22 -21.43
CA ALA A 215 -1.26 14.26 -21.52
C ALA A 215 -0.61 13.43 -20.41
N ALA A 216 -1.06 13.61 -19.16
CA ALA A 216 -0.55 12.83 -18.04
C ALA A 216 -0.70 11.33 -18.31
N ARG A 217 -1.89 10.85 -18.69
CA ARG A 217 -2.13 9.43 -18.99
C ARG A 217 -1.28 8.93 -20.17
N PHE A 218 -1.14 9.73 -21.21
CA PHE A 218 -0.31 9.38 -22.36
C PHE A 218 1.14 9.12 -21.91
N PHE A 219 1.73 10.03 -21.14
CA PHE A 219 3.11 9.89 -20.69
C PHE A 219 3.32 8.72 -19.74
N PHE A 220 2.40 8.46 -18.82
CA PHE A 220 2.48 7.27 -17.95
C PHE A 220 2.30 5.95 -18.70
N SER A 221 1.62 5.95 -19.85
CA SER A 221 1.36 4.73 -20.63
C SER A 221 2.41 4.47 -21.72
N TYR A 222 3.20 5.47 -22.08
CA TYR A 222 4.13 5.41 -23.20
C TYR A 222 5.54 5.19 -22.68
N TYR A 223 6.11 4.02 -22.97
CA TYR A 223 7.48 3.64 -22.57
C TYR A 223 8.54 4.39 -23.39
N LEU A 224 8.74 5.68 -23.13
CA LEU A 224 9.86 6.45 -23.67
C LEU A 224 10.69 7.03 -22.52
N GLU A 225 11.99 7.08 -22.71
CA GLU A 225 12.96 7.43 -21.66
C GLU A 225 12.83 8.87 -21.14
N ILE A 226 12.39 9.83 -21.96
CA ILE A 226 12.26 11.26 -21.57
C ILE A 226 11.12 11.93 -22.35
N PHE A 227 10.24 12.65 -21.65
CA PHE A 227 9.22 13.53 -22.25
C PHE A 227 9.22 14.92 -21.64
N ILE A 228 9.01 15.93 -22.49
CA ILE A 228 8.84 17.33 -22.09
C ILE A 228 7.46 17.81 -22.55
N TYR A 229 6.61 18.25 -21.63
CA TYR A 229 5.34 18.89 -21.92
C TYR A 229 5.07 20.04 -20.95
N ASN A 230 4.79 21.24 -21.45
CA ASN A 230 4.56 22.46 -20.66
C ASN A 230 5.63 22.70 -19.57
N GLY A 231 6.93 22.44 -19.89
CA GLY A 231 8.04 22.63 -18.95
C GLY A 231 8.17 21.51 -17.90
N ILE A 232 7.34 20.47 -17.94
CA ILE A 232 7.47 19.26 -17.11
C ILE A 232 8.12 18.17 -17.97
N ILE A 233 9.15 17.55 -17.42
CA ILE A 233 9.87 16.44 -18.04
C ILE A 233 9.51 15.16 -17.28
N PHE A 234 8.99 14.17 -18.01
CA PHE A 234 8.76 12.81 -17.49
C PHE A 234 9.99 11.96 -17.83
N PHE A 235 10.56 11.36 -16.84
CA PHE A 235 11.73 10.50 -16.96
C PHE A 235 11.39 9.08 -16.49
N PHE A 236 11.54 8.09 -17.38
CA PHE A 236 11.39 6.68 -17.07
C PHE A 236 12.79 6.05 -17.06
N GLY A 237 13.34 5.79 -15.87
CA GLY A 237 14.67 5.22 -15.69
C GLY A 237 14.65 3.72 -15.48
#